data_99bd1dd6aabf4883a0134a799b68c89a
#
_entry.id   99bd1dd6aabf4883a0134a799b68c89a
#
_cell.length_a   1.000
_cell.length_b   1.000
_cell.length_c   1.000
_cell.angle_alpha   90.00
_cell.angle_beta   90.00
_cell.angle_gamma   90.00
#
_symmetry.space_group_name_H-M   'P 1'
#
loop_
_entity.id
_entity.type
_entity.pdbx_description
1 polymer ?
#
loop_
_entity_poly.entity_id
_entity_poly.type
_entity_poly.pdbx_seq_one_letter_code
_entity_poly.pdbx_strand_id
1 'polypeptide(L)'
;MKFTLSAALCIASPWLLVACSKAPEPAAPPVAPTKAAAAHAEQGVAWQTGDVDAVFAAAKATKMPVFLYWGAKWCPPCNQVKATIFNRQDFIERSRHFAPVYVDGDTASAQRLASRFKVSGYPTMILFTPDGKEITRLPGEVDADQYMRVLNMGMNGARPVRETLAAALSGDGAAKTQLTPEDWRMLSFYSWDTDDAQLVAKDDVAATLQKLASACPADQADSASSRGFASLAVATATTDFSARRVAESA
;
A
#
# COMPACT_ATOMS: atom_id res chain seq x y z
N MET A 1 -66.88 18.78 -60.92
CA MET A 1 -67.72 18.75 -59.70
C MET A 1 -66.82 19.19 -58.55
N LYS A 2 -66.87 20.46 -58.22
CA LYS A 2 -67.50 21.08 -57.04
C LYS A 2 -67.21 20.34 -55.75
N PHE A 3 -66.41 20.89 -54.82
CA PHE A 3 -66.78 21.67 -53.61
C PHE A 3 -65.52 21.82 -52.78
N THR A 4 -65.18 22.81 -52.29
CA THR A 4 -65.47 24.00 -51.44
C THR A 4 -64.40 24.09 -50.34
N LEU A 5 -63.90 25.31 -50.24
CA LEU A 5 -63.07 25.82 -49.12
C LEU A 5 -63.75 25.65 -47.78
N SER A 6 -62.95 25.37 -46.75
CA SER A 6 -63.24 25.83 -45.40
C SER A 6 -61.91 26.16 -44.69
N ALA A 7 -61.77 27.41 -44.40
CA ALA A 7 -60.72 28.01 -43.60
C ALA A 7 -60.94 27.71 -42.12
N ALA A 8 -59.99 27.17 -41.40
CA ALA A 8 -59.97 27.16 -39.96
C ALA A 8 -58.71 27.88 -39.45
N LEU A 9 -58.98 28.99 -38.84
CA LEU A 9 -58.05 29.90 -38.17
C LEU A 9 -57.56 29.25 -36.88
N CYS A 10 -56.31 28.79 -36.82
CA CYS A 10 -55.68 28.34 -35.56
C CYS A 10 -54.72 29.39 -35.05
N ILE A 11 -55.05 29.89 -33.90
CA ILE A 11 -54.33 30.88 -33.10
C ILE A 11 -53.02 30.31 -32.64
N ALA A 12 -51.90 30.89 -33.04
CA ALA A 12 -50.58 30.53 -32.58
C ALA A 12 -50.31 31.15 -31.19
N SER A 13 -50.24 30.32 -30.17
CA SER A 13 -49.69 30.71 -28.87
C SER A 13 -48.17 30.51 -28.87
N PRO A 14 -47.39 31.53 -28.54
CA PRO A 14 -45.93 31.33 -28.37
C PRO A 14 -45.66 30.71 -27.00
N TRP A 15 -45.18 29.48 -27.01
CA TRP A 15 -44.59 28.86 -25.82
C TRP A 15 -43.19 29.44 -25.63
N LEU A 16 -43.06 30.27 -24.59
CA LEU A 16 -41.77 30.70 -24.04
C LEU A 16 -41.07 29.50 -23.41
N LEU A 17 -40.11 28.97 -24.11
CA LEU A 17 -39.12 28.03 -23.55
C LEU A 17 -38.18 28.80 -22.64
N VAL A 18 -38.45 28.76 -21.32
CA VAL A 18 -37.50 29.17 -20.29
C VAL A 18 -36.42 28.11 -20.22
N ALA A 19 -35.29 28.37 -20.87
CA ALA A 19 -34.07 27.60 -20.71
C ALA A 19 -33.51 27.90 -19.31
N CYS A 20 -33.71 27.00 -18.34
CA CYS A 20 -32.97 27.01 -17.10
C CYS A 20 -31.51 26.69 -17.39
N SER A 21 -30.68 27.70 -17.63
CA SER A 21 -29.23 27.57 -17.57
C SER A 21 -28.86 27.31 -16.12
N LYS A 22 -28.45 26.05 -15.85
CA LYS A 22 -27.84 25.68 -14.57
C LYS A 22 -26.52 26.44 -14.49
N ALA A 23 -26.41 27.39 -13.59
CA ALA A 23 -25.18 28.12 -13.33
C ALA A 23 -24.09 27.12 -12.91
N PRO A 24 -22.83 27.30 -13.34
CA PRO A 24 -21.72 26.46 -12.86
C PRO A 24 -21.62 26.61 -11.35
N GLU A 25 -21.67 25.48 -10.66
CA GLU A 25 -21.47 25.38 -9.21
C GLU A 25 -20.08 25.93 -8.87
N PRO A 26 -19.96 26.88 -7.94
CA PRO A 26 -18.65 27.42 -7.58
C PRO A 26 -17.76 26.28 -7.06
N ALA A 27 -16.55 26.18 -7.62
CA ALA A 27 -15.55 25.24 -7.18
C ALA A 27 -15.37 25.36 -5.66
N ALA A 28 -15.49 24.23 -4.95
CA ALA A 28 -15.29 24.19 -3.51
C ALA A 28 -13.91 24.78 -3.18
N PRO A 29 -13.79 25.62 -2.16
CA PRO A 29 -12.50 26.16 -1.74
C PRO A 29 -11.57 25.00 -1.33
N PRO A 30 -10.25 25.14 -1.48
CA PRO A 30 -9.29 24.12 -1.05
C PRO A 30 -9.53 23.81 0.41
N VAL A 31 -9.77 22.53 0.70
CA VAL A 31 -10.04 22.05 2.07
C VAL A 31 -8.77 22.32 2.88
N ALA A 32 -8.86 23.24 3.85
CA ALA A 32 -7.80 23.48 4.80
C ALA A 32 -7.49 22.17 5.55
N PRO A 33 -6.22 21.89 5.90
CA PRO A 33 -5.84 20.67 6.61
C PRO A 33 -6.67 20.54 7.89
N THR A 34 -7.35 19.40 8.03
CA THR A 34 -8.21 19.13 9.20
C THR A 34 -7.34 19.04 10.46
N LYS A 35 -7.91 19.38 11.62
CA LYS A 35 -7.25 19.33 12.94
C LYS A 35 -6.58 17.96 13.24
N ALA A 36 -7.05 16.87 12.61
CA ALA A 36 -6.44 15.54 12.69
C ALA A 36 -5.08 15.45 11.97
N ALA A 37 -4.93 16.11 10.80
CA ALA A 37 -3.65 16.18 10.11
C ALA A 37 -2.61 16.98 10.92
N ALA A 38 -3.04 18.02 11.64
CA ALA A 38 -2.16 18.80 12.50
C ALA A 38 -1.64 18.00 13.71
N ALA A 39 -2.44 17.09 14.28
CA ALA A 39 -2.01 16.29 15.45
C ALA A 39 -0.89 15.27 15.13
N HIS A 40 -0.72 14.87 13.87
CA HIS A 40 0.37 13.99 13.44
C HIS A 40 1.60 14.76 12.93
N ALA A 41 1.47 16.06 12.66
CA ALA A 41 2.60 16.93 12.30
C ALA A 41 3.59 17.15 13.46
N GLU A 42 3.20 16.87 14.70
CA GLU A 42 4.08 16.96 15.88
C GLU A 42 5.29 16.02 15.83
N GLN A 43 5.29 15.03 14.93
CA GLN A 43 6.41 14.10 14.71
C GLN A 43 7.28 14.47 13.50
N GLY A 44 7.13 15.66 12.94
CA GLY A 44 7.91 16.12 11.78
C GLY A 44 7.51 15.50 10.43
N VAL A 45 6.70 14.44 10.41
CA VAL A 45 6.14 13.81 9.20
C VAL A 45 4.75 14.38 8.93
N ALA A 46 4.53 14.91 7.73
CA ALA A 46 3.24 15.49 7.32
C ALA A 46 2.22 14.41 6.93
N TRP A 47 1.78 13.60 7.91
CA TRP A 47 0.84 12.52 7.67
C TRP A 47 -0.49 13.01 7.11
N GLN A 48 -0.90 12.46 5.98
CA GLN A 48 -2.21 12.67 5.39
C GLN A 48 -3.20 11.65 5.98
N THR A 49 -4.37 12.13 6.35
CA THR A 49 -5.47 11.31 6.87
C THR A 49 -6.73 11.57 6.03
N GLY A 50 -7.68 10.63 6.02
CA GLY A 50 -8.94 10.79 5.32
C GLY A 50 -9.05 9.92 4.08
N ASP A 51 -9.35 10.51 2.92
CA ASP A 51 -9.59 9.76 1.69
C ASP A 51 -8.27 9.25 1.08
N VAL A 52 -8.02 7.97 1.26
CA VAL A 52 -6.83 7.29 0.75
C VAL A 52 -6.79 7.30 -0.79
N ASP A 53 -7.94 7.18 -1.46
CA ASP A 53 -7.99 7.18 -2.93
C ASP A 53 -7.64 8.55 -3.50
N ALA A 54 -8.03 9.63 -2.83
CA ALA A 54 -7.63 10.99 -3.21
C ALA A 54 -6.11 11.17 -3.10
N VAL A 55 -5.48 10.62 -2.05
CA VAL A 55 -4.01 10.68 -1.90
C VAL A 55 -3.32 9.89 -3.01
N PHE A 56 -3.78 8.69 -3.35
CA PHE A 56 -3.23 7.92 -4.47
C PHE A 56 -3.38 8.65 -5.81
N ALA A 57 -4.52 9.29 -6.05
CA ALA A 57 -4.74 10.08 -7.26
C ALA A 57 -3.77 11.28 -7.35
N ALA A 58 -3.57 12.00 -6.25
CA ALA A 58 -2.61 13.11 -6.17
C ALA A 58 -1.16 12.64 -6.35
N ALA A 59 -0.79 11.54 -5.71
CA ALA A 59 0.53 10.93 -5.81
C ALA A 59 0.84 10.49 -7.25
N LYS A 60 -0.14 9.91 -7.96
CA LYS A 60 -0.02 9.55 -9.37
C LYS A 60 0.22 10.79 -10.25
N ALA A 61 -0.52 11.87 -10.02
CA ALA A 61 -0.39 13.11 -10.78
C ALA A 61 1.00 13.77 -10.58
N THR A 62 1.54 13.68 -9.38
CA THR A 62 2.86 14.24 -9.00
C THR A 62 4.01 13.26 -9.19
N LYS A 63 3.74 12.02 -9.61
CA LYS A 63 4.71 10.91 -9.73
C LYS A 63 5.44 10.61 -8.42
N MET A 64 4.77 10.80 -7.29
CA MET A 64 5.31 10.60 -5.96
C MET A 64 4.93 9.20 -5.45
N PRO A 65 5.84 8.42 -4.85
CA PRO A 65 5.50 7.18 -4.16
C PRO A 65 4.52 7.44 -3.02
N VAL A 66 3.77 6.42 -2.61
CA VAL A 66 2.88 6.50 -1.44
C VAL A 66 3.43 5.60 -0.35
N PHE A 67 3.59 6.15 0.85
CA PHE A 67 3.91 5.38 2.04
C PHE A 67 2.69 5.33 2.94
N LEU A 68 2.08 4.15 3.02
CA LEU A 68 0.90 3.93 3.84
C LEU A 68 1.30 3.31 5.17
N TYR A 69 0.96 3.96 6.27
CA TYR A 69 1.09 3.45 7.63
C TYR A 69 -0.29 3.15 8.20
N TRP A 70 -0.51 1.90 8.54
CA TRP A 70 -1.71 1.39 9.18
C TRP A 70 -1.43 1.06 10.63
N GLY A 71 -2.09 1.76 11.54
CA GLY A 71 -1.85 1.57 12.96
C GLY A 71 -3.05 1.97 13.80
N ALA A 72 -2.92 1.79 15.13
CA ALA A 72 -3.90 2.19 16.11
C ALA A 72 -3.22 2.88 17.30
N LYS A 73 -3.96 3.71 18.03
CA LYS A 73 -3.42 4.46 19.19
C LYS A 73 -3.04 3.55 20.36
N TRP A 74 -3.81 2.51 20.58
CA TRP A 74 -3.62 1.54 21.67
C TRP A 74 -2.54 0.49 21.38
N CYS A 75 -2.07 0.38 20.14
CA CYS A 75 -1.16 -0.66 19.67
C CYS A 75 0.28 -0.42 20.16
N PRO A 76 0.85 -1.24 21.06
CA PRO A 76 2.21 -1.03 21.57
C PRO A 76 3.30 -1.09 20.49
N PRO A 77 3.30 -2.05 19.51
CA PRO A 77 4.26 -2.06 18.42
C PRO A 77 4.16 -0.82 17.54
N CYS A 78 2.94 -0.27 17.34
CA CYS A 78 2.75 0.97 16.61
C CYS A 78 3.43 2.16 17.29
N ASN A 79 3.33 2.24 18.62
CA ASN A 79 3.98 3.29 19.40
C ASN A 79 5.51 3.14 19.37
N GLN A 80 6.00 1.90 19.35
CA GLN A 80 7.43 1.63 19.19
C GLN A 80 7.94 2.12 17.82
N VAL A 81 7.29 1.79 16.72
CA VAL A 81 7.66 2.26 15.37
C VAL A 81 7.67 3.78 15.30
N LYS A 82 6.67 4.44 15.88
CA LYS A 82 6.64 5.92 15.96
C LYS A 82 7.86 6.45 16.70
N ALA A 83 8.20 5.88 17.85
CA ALA A 83 9.30 6.34 18.68
C ALA A 83 10.68 6.08 18.05
N THR A 84 10.88 4.92 17.43
CA THR A 84 12.20 4.45 16.97
C THR A 84 12.49 4.73 15.50
N ILE A 85 11.46 4.87 14.66
CA ILE A 85 11.60 5.05 13.20
C ILE A 85 11.05 6.41 12.77
N PHE A 86 9.78 6.71 13.01
CA PHE A 86 9.15 7.91 12.46
C PHE A 86 9.64 9.21 13.08
N ASN A 87 10.22 9.17 14.28
CA ASN A 87 10.87 10.31 14.93
C ASN A 87 12.33 10.51 14.51
N ARG A 88 12.90 9.62 13.70
CA ARG A 88 14.27 9.79 13.19
C ARG A 88 14.34 10.93 12.18
N GLN A 89 15.39 11.72 12.26
CA GLN A 89 15.58 12.84 11.34
C GLN A 89 15.70 12.39 9.88
N ASP A 90 16.40 11.27 9.62
CA ASP A 90 16.54 10.70 8.29
C ASP A 90 15.22 10.18 7.71
N PHE A 91 14.32 9.62 8.55
CA PHE A 91 12.97 9.26 8.12
C PHE A 91 12.12 10.50 7.81
N ILE A 92 12.17 11.53 8.66
CA ILE A 92 11.45 12.79 8.47
C ILE A 92 11.87 13.46 7.17
N GLU A 93 13.18 13.51 6.89
CA GLU A 93 13.70 14.05 5.63
C GLU A 93 13.25 13.20 4.43
N ARG A 94 13.34 11.88 4.53
CA ARG A 94 12.88 10.97 3.48
C ARG A 94 11.38 11.09 3.22
N SER A 95 10.58 11.35 4.25
CA SER A 95 9.12 11.47 4.13
C SER A 95 8.65 12.62 3.23
N ARG A 96 9.52 13.59 2.94
CA ARG A 96 9.24 14.67 1.98
C ARG A 96 9.24 14.20 0.52
N HIS A 97 9.73 12.99 0.24
CA HIS A 97 9.85 12.41 -1.09
C HIS A 97 8.82 11.32 -1.38
N PHE A 98 7.85 11.12 -0.49
CA PHE A 98 6.68 10.28 -0.71
C PHE A 98 5.43 10.94 -0.11
N ALA A 99 4.25 10.50 -0.49
CA ALA A 99 3.00 10.89 0.14
C ALA A 99 2.78 10.02 1.39
N PRO A 100 2.99 10.53 2.62
CA PRO A 100 2.79 9.74 3.83
C PRO A 100 1.31 9.70 4.18
N VAL A 101 0.74 8.49 4.27
CA VAL A 101 -0.68 8.26 4.61
C VAL A 101 -0.76 7.51 5.92
N TYR A 102 -1.49 8.06 6.88
CA TYR A 102 -1.85 7.37 8.11
C TYR A 102 -3.30 6.89 8.05
N VAL A 103 -3.50 5.61 8.29
CA VAL A 103 -4.82 4.99 8.42
C VAL A 103 -5.00 4.53 9.86
N ASP A 104 -5.97 5.13 10.55
CA ASP A 104 -6.40 4.65 11.86
C ASP A 104 -7.23 3.38 11.67
N GLY A 105 -6.63 2.24 12.02
CA GLY A 105 -7.20 0.92 11.80
C GLY A 105 -8.52 0.66 12.52
N ASP A 106 -8.85 1.44 13.56
CA ASP A 106 -10.08 1.26 14.33
C ASP A 106 -11.30 1.91 13.65
N THR A 107 -11.09 2.67 12.57
CA THR A 107 -12.19 3.30 11.85
C THR A 107 -12.92 2.33 10.92
N ALA A 108 -14.24 2.52 10.76
CA ALA A 108 -15.03 1.69 9.83
C ALA A 108 -14.57 1.81 8.37
N SER A 109 -14.01 2.96 7.97
CA SER A 109 -13.40 3.15 6.65
C SER A 109 -12.13 2.33 6.48
N ALA A 110 -11.27 2.29 7.51
CA ALA A 110 -10.06 1.48 7.52
C ALA A 110 -10.39 0.00 7.40
N GLN A 111 -11.35 -0.50 8.16
CA GLN A 111 -11.75 -1.92 8.09
C GLN A 111 -12.20 -2.35 6.68
N ARG A 112 -12.87 -1.46 5.93
CA ARG A 112 -13.19 -1.73 4.50
C ARG A 112 -11.95 -1.73 3.61
N LEU A 113 -11.00 -0.83 3.87
CA LEU A 113 -9.75 -0.76 3.13
C LEU A 113 -8.80 -1.92 3.46
N ALA A 114 -8.88 -2.51 4.67
CA ALA A 114 -8.04 -3.62 5.09
C ALA A 114 -8.11 -4.81 4.11
N SER A 115 -9.30 -5.15 3.64
CA SER A 115 -9.49 -6.21 2.64
C SER A 115 -8.83 -5.87 1.30
N ARG A 116 -8.85 -4.59 0.90
CA ARG A 116 -8.21 -4.11 -0.34
C ARG A 116 -6.69 -4.21 -0.29
N PHE A 117 -6.10 -3.78 0.82
CA PHE A 117 -4.65 -3.75 1.01
C PHE A 117 -4.11 -5.02 1.67
N LYS A 118 -4.97 -6.01 1.91
CA LYS A 118 -4.59 -7.28 2.54
C LYS A 118 -3.81 -7.05 3.84
N VAL A 119 -4.40 -6.24 4.73
CA VAL A 119 -3.84 -5.93 6.04
C VAL A 119 -4.44 -6.85 7.08
N SER A 120 -3.61 -7.64 7.77
CA SER A 120 -4.03 -8.59 8.81
C SER A 120 -3.67 -8.14 10.23
N GLY A 121 -2.87 -7.09 10.40
CA GLY A 121 -2.40 -6.65 11.71
C GLY A 121 -1.81 -5.25 11.74
N TYR A 122 -1.43 -4.81 12.94
CA TYR A 122 -0.82 -3.51 13.21
C TYR A 122 0.54 -3.67 13.91
N PRO A 123 1.54 -2.85 13.57
CA PRO A 123 1.57 -1.90 12.47
C PRO A 123 1.74 -2.60 11.13
N THR A 124 1.14 -2.05 10.06
CA THR A 124 1.46 -2.43 8.70
C THR A 124 1.93 -1.19 7.94
N MET A 125 3.08 -1.27 7.28
CA MET A 125 3.65 -0.19 6.50
C MET A 125 3.92 -0.69 5.08
N ILE A 126 3.36 0.02 4.09
CA ILE A 126 3.42 -0.39 2.70
C ILE A 126 3.93 0.78 1.86
N LEU A 127 4.93 0.53 1.03
CA LEU A 127 5.41 1.46 0.04
C LEU A 127 4.85 1.09 -1.34
N PHE A 128 4.25 2.07 -2.01
CA PHE A 128 3.66 1.92 -3.34
C PHE A 128 4.37 2.80 -4.36
N THR A 129 4.36 2.33 -5.61
CA THR A 129 4.67 3.20 -6.76
C THR A 129 3.62 4.30 -6.90
N PRO A 130 3.89 5.38 -7.66
CA PRO A 130 2.88 6.38 -7.99
C PRO A 130 1.63 5.80 -8.68
N ASP A 131 1.77 4.67 -9.36
CA ASP A 131 0.66 3.96 -10.02
C ASP A 131 -0.10 3.00 -9.07
N GLY A 132 0.26 2.95 -7.79
CA GLY A 132 -0.41 2.14 -6.78
C GLY A 132 -0.01 0.66 -6.76
N LYS A 133 1.09 0.27 -7.39
CA LYS A 133 1.66 -1.08 -7.24
C LYS A 133 2.48 -1.15 -5.95
N GLU A 134 2.29 -2.19 -5.15
CA GLU A 134 3.09 -2.41 -3.94
C GLU A 134 4.55 -2.71 -4.31
N ILE A 135 5.46 -1.86 -3.84
CA ILE A 135 6.91 -2.06 -3.97
C ILE A 135 7.37 -3.04 -2.91
N THR A 136 7.01 -2.77 -1.66
CA THR A 136 7.35 -3.62 -0.52
C THR A 136 6.44 -3.34 0.67
N ARG A 137 6.40 -4.31 1.57
CA ARG A 137 5.77 -4.21 2.88
C ARG A 137 6.85 -4.29 3.94
N LEU A 138 6.93 -3.27 4.79
CA LEU A 138 8.00 -3.10 5.76
C LEU A 138 7.57 -3.71 7.09
N PRO A 139 8.41 -4.53 7.73
CA PRO A 139 8.11 -5.12 9.03
C PRO A 139 8.13 -4.06 10.14
N GLY A 140 7.31 -4.28 11.19
CA GLY A 140 7.21 -3.38 12.33
C GLY A 140 8.33 -3.53 13.35
N GLU A 141 8.90 -4.74 13.46
CA GLU A 141 9.88 -5.10 14.49
C GLU A 141 11.24 -5.39 13.85
N VAL A 142 11.95 -4.34 13.45
CA VAL A 142 13.29 -4.43 12.89
C VAL A 142 14.18 -3.31 13.41
N ASP A 143 15.47 -3.50 13.28
CA ASP A 143 16.47 -2.44 13.47
C ASP A 143 16.18 -1.23 12.59
N ALA A 144 16.23 -0.04 13.18
CA ALA A 144 15.84 1.20 12.49
C ALA A 144 16.73 1.52 11.29
N ASP A 145 18.04 1.18 11.34
CA ASP A 145 18.93 1.43 10.21
C ASP A 145 18.66 0.45 9.07
N GLN A 146 18.29 -0.78 9.41
CA GLN A 146 17.83 -1.76 8.42
C GLN A 146 16.53 -1.33 7.77
N TYR A 147 15.57 -0.82 8.56
CA TYR A 147 14.33 -0.27 8.05
C TYR A 147 14.58 0.85 7.03
N MET A 148 15.45 1.80 7.38
CA MET A 148 15.81 2.91 6.50
C MET A 148 16.52 2.44 5.22
N ARG A 149 17.37 1.41 5.30
CA ARG A 149 17.99 0.81 4.10
C ARG A 149 16.94 0.24 3.15
N VAL A 150 15.97 -0.54 3.66
CA VAL A 150 14.89 -1.13 2.84
C VAL A 150 13.99 -0.05 2.24
N LEU A 151 13.60 0.94 3.04
CA LEU A 151 12.81 2.08 2.56
C LEU A 151 13.54 2.82 1.43
N ASN A 152 14.84 3.08 1.60
CA ASN A 152 15.64 3.77 0.59
C ASN A 152 15.77 2.95 -0.70
N MET A 153 15.99 1.62 -0.61
CA MET A 153 15.97 0.73 -1.78
C MET A 153 14.65 0.80 -2.51
N GLY A 154 13.53 0.70 -1.78
CA GLY A 154 12.19 0.78 -2.37
C GLY A 154 11.92 2.09 -3.09
N MET A 155 12.39 3.21 -2.52
CA MET A 155 12.20 4.54 -3.11
C MET A 155 13.11 4.84 -4.31
N ASN A 156 14.20 4.11 -4.47
CA ASN A 156 15.16 4.31 -5.57
C ASN A 156 14.80 3.53 -6.85
N GLY A 157 13.52 3.20 -7.04
CA GLY A 157 13.03 2.57 -8.26
C GLY A 157 13.04 1.04 -8.20
N ALA A 158 12.92 0.46 -7.01
CA ALA A 158 12.77 -0.98 -6.86
C ALA A 158 11.54 -1.51 -7.62
N ARG A 159 11.67 -2.72 -8.11
CA ARG A 159 10.61 -3.44 -8.80
C ARG A 159 9.47 -3.75 -7.82
N PRO A 160 8.19 -3.69 -8.25
CA PRO A 160 7.08 -4.13 -7.41
C PRO A 160 7.26 -5.57 -6.93
N VAL A 161 6.98 -5.81 -5.66
CA VAL A 161 7.26 -7.09 -4.99
C VAL A 161 6.63 -8.29 -5.69
N ARG A 162 5.44 -8.15 -6.23
CA ARG A 162 4.76 -9.23 -7.00
C ARG A 162 5.55 -9.62 -8.24
N GLU A 163 6.10 -8.64 -8.95
CA GLU A 163 6.91 -8.86 -10.16
C GLU A 163 8.26 -9.49 -9.79
N THR A 164 8.87 -9.04 -8.69
CA THR A 164 10.11 -9.61 -8.14
C THR A 164 9.92 -11.06 -7.71
N LEU A 165 8.85 -11.36 -6.97
CA LEU A 165 8.53 -12.71 -6.53
C LEU A 165 8.28 -13.65 -7.72
N ALA A 166 7.50 -13.20 -8.71
CA ALA A 166 7.23 -13.99 -9.91
C ALA A 166 8.53 -14.32 -10.67
N ALA A 167 9.43 -13.35 -10.82
CA ALA A 167 10.73 -13.56 -11.45
C ALA A 167 11.63 -14.52 -10.64
N ALA A 168 11.66 -14.37 -9.31
CA ALA A 168 12.46 -15.22 -8.42
C ALA A 168 12.02 -16.69 -8.42
N LEU A 169 10.73 -16.95 -8.55
CA LEU A 169 10.14 -18.31 -8.57
C LEU A 169 9.96 -18.86 -10.00
N SER A 170 10.28 -18.06 -11.03
CA SER A 170 10.20 -18.50 -12.42
C SER A 170 11.11 -19.71 -12.68
N GLY A 171 10.65 -20.66 -13.48
CA GLY A 171 11.48 -21.71 -14.06
C GLY A 171 12.46 -21.19 -15.13
N ASP A 172 12.25 -19.97 -15.63
CA ASP A 172 13.10 -19.33 -16.61
C ASP A 172 14.36 -18.73 -15.95
N GLY A 173 15.52 -19.28 -16.26
CA GLY A 173 16.80 -18.77 -15.77
C GLY A 173 17.07 -17.33 -16.20
N ALA A 174 16.60 -16.90 -17.37
CA ALA A 174 16.76 -15.53 -17.86
C ALA A 174 16.00 -14.52 -16.99
N ALA A 175 14.79 -14.85 -16.51
CA ALA A 175 14.04 -14.00 -15.60
C ALA A 175 14.75 -13.82 -14.25
N LYS A 176 15.36 -14.87 -13.72
CA LYS A 176 16.14 -14.82 -12.47
C LYS A 176 17.40 -13.99 -12.58
N THR A 177 18.11 -14.06 -13.70
CA THR A 177 19.34 -13.28 -13.94
C THR A 177 19.09 -11.79 -14.10
N GLN A 178 17.85 -11.36 -14.29
CA GLN A 178 17.44 -9.95 -14.30
C GLN A 178 17.20 -9.38 -12.89
N LEU A 179 17.18 -10.21 -11.85
CA LEU A 179 17.04 -9.77 -10.47
C LEU A 179 18.38 -9.29 -9.94
N THR A 180 18.36 -8.11 -9.34
CA THR A 180 19.53 -7.52 -8.68
C THR A 180 19.68 -8.06 -7.24
N PRO A 181 20.86 -7.89 -6.61
CA PRO A 181 21.02 -8.18 -5.18
C PRO A 181 20.00 -7.42 -4.30
N GLU A 182 19.63 -6.20 -4.70
CA GLU A 182 18.63 -5.39 -4.01
C GLU A 182 17.24 -6.02 -4.11
N ASP A 183 16.86 -6.58 -5.26
CA ASP A 183 15.58 -7.29 -5.43
C ASP A 183 15.47 -8.48 -4.46
N TRP A 184 16.52 -9.29 -4.33
CA TRP A 184 16.58 -10.40 -3.39
C TRP A 184 16.53 -9.93 -1.94
N ARG A 185 17.23 -8.84 -1.62
CA ARG A 185 17.19 -8.22 -0.29
C ARG A 185 15.82 -7.69 0.04
N MET A 186 15.13 -7.02 -0.91
CA MET A 186 13.77 -6.54 -0.73
C MET A 186 12.79 -7.68 -0.42
N LEU A 187 12.89 -8.82 -1.11
CA LEU A 187 12.09 -10.01 -0.80
C LEU A 187 12.38 -10.57 0.58
N SER A 188 13.65 -10.57 1.03
CA SER A 188 14.03 -11.12 2.34
C SER A 188 13.53 -10.26 3.51
N PHE A 189 13.29 -8.98 3.29
CA PHE A 189 12.77 -8.03 4.28
C PHE A 189 11.28 -7.72 4.12
N TYR A 190 10.62 -8.37 3.18
CA TYR A 190 9.18 -8.24 3.03
C TYR A 190 8.47 -8.76 4.29
N SER A 191 7.47 -8.03 4.76
CA SER A 191 6.67 -8.43 5.94
C SER A 191 5.65 -9.50 5.57
N TRP A 192 6.09 -10.74 5.53
CA TRP A 192 5.28 -11.91 5.18
C TRP A 192 4.17 -12.18 6.21
N ASP A 193 4.36 -11.74 7.43
CA ASP A 193 3.43 -11.91 8.57
C ASP A 193 2.23 -10.96 8.50
N THR A 194 2.41 -9.76 7.93
CA THR A 194 1.33 -8.77 7.79
C THR A 194 0.63 -8.82 6.43
N ASP A 195 1.08 -9.70 5.54
CA ASP A 195 0.46 -9.93 4.23
C ASP A 195 -0.69 -10.94 4.33
N ASP A 196 -1.93 -10.49 4.18
CA ASP A 196 -3.11 -11.36 4.20
C ASP A 196 -3.37 -11.98 2.83
N ALA A 197 -2.50 -12.94 2.45
CA ALA A 197 -2.60 -13.69 1.20
C ALA A 197 -2.59 -12.82 -0.08
N GLN A 198 -1.86 -11.70 -0.07
CA GLN A 198 -1.72 -10.85 -1.25
C GLN A 198 -0.75 -11.45 -2.27
N LEU A 199 0.40 -11.94 -1.81
CA LEU A 199 1.43 -12.55 -2.65
C LEU A 199 1.26 -14.07 -2.71
N VAL A 200 1.07 -14.69 -1.55
CA VAL A 200 1.02 -16.14 -1.37
C VAL A 200 -0.03 -16.47 -0.31
N ALA A 201 -0.73 -17.58 -0.45
CA ALA A 201 -1.60 -18.07 0.61
C ALA A 201 -0.81 -18.34 1.89
N LYS A 202 -1.41 -18.10 3.06
CA LYS A 202 -0.71 -18.25 4.36
C LYS A 202 -0.04 -19.61 4.53
N ASP A 203 -0.75 -20.68 4.14
CA ASP A 203 -0.25 -22.05 4.23
C ASP A 203 0.95 -22.32 3.31
N ASP A 204 1.13 -21.53 2.28
CA ASP A 204 2.21 -21.68 1.28
C ASP A 204 3.42 -20.78 1.57
N VAL A 205 3.36 -19.88 2.56
CA VAL A 205 4.45 -18.93 2.85
C VAL A 205 5.76 -19.65 3.18
N ALA A 206 5.73 -20.62 4.10
CA ALA A 206 6.93 -21.37 4.48
C ALA A 206 7.56 -22.10 3.28
N ALA A 207 6.75 -22.77 2.45
CA ALA A 207 7.22 -23.45 1.26
C ALA A 207 7.78 -22.46 0.21
N THR A 208 7.16 -21.29 0.10
CA THR A 208 7.64 -20.22 -0.80
C THR A 208 8.99 -19.68 -0.34
N LEU A 209 9.17 -19.42 0.96
CA LEU A 209 10.43 -18.96 1.52
C LEU A 209 11.57 -19.98 1.33
N GLN A 210 11.27 -21.29 1.45
CA GLN A 210 12.23 -22.35 1.14
C GLN A 210 12.65 -22.35 -0.34
N LYS A 211 11.67 -22.15 -1.25
CA LYS A 211 11.97 -22.03 -2.68
C LYS A 211 12.81 -20.79 -2.97
N LEU A 212 12.54 -19.65 -2.32
CA LEU A 212 13.34 -18.44 -2.45
C LEU A 212 14.77 -18.65 -1.94
N ALA A 213 14.94 -19.31 -0.78
CA ALA A 213 16.26 -19.64 -0.24
C ALA A 213 17.08 -20.48 -1.21
N SER A 214 16.43 -21.46 -1.89
CA SER A 214 17.09 -22.34 -2.86
C SER A 214 17.33 -21.67 -4.22
N ALA A 215 16.49 -20.68 -4.58
CA ALA A 215 16.57 -19.99 -5.87
C ALA A 215 17.55 -18.81 -5.85
N CYS A 216 17.87 -18.28 -4.66
CA CYS A 216 18.77 -17.13 -4.49
C CYS A 216 20.19 -17.51 -4.91
N PRO A 217 20.79 -16.83 -5.92
CA PRO A 217 22.15 -17.13 -6.37
C PRO A 217 23.17 -16.89 -5.25
N ALA A 218 24.14 -17.80 -5.11
CA ALA A 218 25.12 -17.73 -4.02
C ALA A 218 26.06 -16.51 -4.10
N ASP A 219 26.28 -16.00 -5.30
CA ASP A 219 27.11 -14.83 -5.60
C ASP A 219 26.34 -13.49 -5.44
N GLN A 220 25.02 -13.54 -5.55
CA GLN A 220 24.12 -12.38 -5.35
C GLN A 220 23.49 -12.37 -3.95
N ALA A 221 23.42 -13.51 -3.31
CA ALA A 221 23.10 -13.61 -1.92
C ALA A 221 24.27 -13.04 -1.12
N ASP A 222 24.20 -11.76 -0.77
CA ASP A 222 24.68 -11.42 0.56
C ASP A 222 24.19 -12.57 1.44
N SER A 223 25.12 -13.29 2.05
CA SER A 223 24.81 -14.53 2.81
C SER A 223 23.70 -14.34 3.86
N ALA A 224 23.29 -13.11 4.07
CA ALA A 224 22.16 -12.66 4.85
C ALA A 224 20.79 -12.93 4.19
N SER A 225 20.63 -12.76 2.87
CA SER A 225 19.30 -12.94 2.23
C SER A 225 18.89 -14.40 2.16
N SER A 226 19.78 -15.29 1.72
CA SER A 226 19.51 -16.73 1.69
C SER A 226 19.25 -17.30 3.09
N ARG A 227 20.08 -16.91 4.09
CA ARG A 227 19.86 -17.29 5.50
C ARG A 227 18.58 -16.65 6.06
N GLY A 228 18.24 -15.43 5.65
CA GLY A 228 17.02 -14.75 6.02
C GLY A 228 15.77 -15.53 5.59
N PHE A 229 15.71 -15.97 4.33
CA PHE A 229 14.60 -16.79 3.85
C PHE A 229 14.50 -18.12 4.60
N ALA A 230 15.61 -18.82 4.80
CA ALA A 230 15.62 -20.08 5.53
C ALA A 230 15.17 -19.91 6.99
N SER A 231 15.63 -18.86 7.67
CA SER A 231 15.23 -18.55 9.04
C SER A 231 13.74 -18.20 9.13
N LEU A 232 13.23 -17.36 8.21
CA LEU A 232 11.83 -17.01 8.13
C LEU A 232 10.95 -18.23 7.84
N ALA A 233 11.36 -19.12 6.94
CA ALA A 233 10.64 -20.36 6.64
C ALA A 233 10.50 -21.26 7.89
N VAL A 234 11.55 -21.39 8.68
CA VAL A 234 11.51 -22.16 9.94
C VAL A 234 10.60 -21.48 10.96
N ALA A 235 10.71 -20.16 11.14
CA ALA A 235 9.88 -19.41 12.08
C ALA A 235 8.38 -19.52 11.72
N THR A 236 8.04 -19.35 10.45
CA THR A 236 6.66 -19.47 9.96
C THR A 236 6.11 -20.88 10.16
N ALA A 237 6.87 -21.92 9.83
CA ALA A 237 6.47 -23.30 10.03
C ALA A 237 6.26 -23.65 11.52
N THR A 238 7.09 -23.10 12.41
CA THR A 238 6.96 -23.32 13.86
C THR A 238 5.74 -22.66 14.44
N THR A 239 5.40 -21.46 14.01
CA THR A 239 4.22 -20.72 14.45
C THR A 239 2.94 -21.43 14.03
N ASP A 240 2.87 -21.91 12.79
CA ASP A 240 1.73 -22.67 12.27
C ASP A 240 1.56 -24.01 13.00
N PHE A 241 2.66 -24.71 13.29
CA PHE A 241 2.64 -25.96 14.07
C PHE A 241 2.14 -25.75 15.51
N SER A 242 2.49 -24.64 16.14
CA SER A 242 2.00 -24.27 17.50
C SER A 242 0.50 -23.97 17.48
N ALA A 243 0.02 -23.25 16.48
CA ALA A 243 -1.41 -22.95 16.31
C ALA A 243 -2.24 -24.22 16.05
N ARG A 244 -1.75 -25.15 15.22
CA ARG A 244 -2.41 -26.44 14.96
C ARG A 244 -2.48 -27.31 16.21
N ARG A 245 -1.43 -27.37 17.01
CA ARG A 245 -1.42 -28.15 18.27
C ARG A 245 -2.43 -27.64 19.28
N VAL A 246 -2.63 -26.32 19.37
CA VAL A 246 -3.65 -25.72 20.26
C VAL A 246 -5.05 -26.06 19.77
N ALA A 247 -5.28 -26.07 18.45
CA ALA A 247 -6.58 -26.43 17.87
C ALA A 247 -6.92 -27.92 17.99
N GLU A 248 -5.91 -28.83 17.99
CA GLU A 248 -6.11 -30.27 18.17
C GLU A 248 -6.29 -30.68 19.65
N SER A 249 -5.94 -29.79 20.59
CA SER A 249 -6.07 -30.05 22.04
C SER A 249 -7.31 -29.40 22.67
N ALA A 250 -8.16 -28.71 21.89
CA ALA A 250 -9.41 -28.09 22.30
C ALA A 250 -10.61 -28.86 21.75
#